data_c9a6c69888f0a966eeba337aae322736
#
_entry.id   c9a6c69888f0a966eeba337aae322736
#
_cell.length_a   1.000
_cell.length_b   1.000
_cell.length_c   1.000
_cell.angle_alpha   90.00
_cell.angle_beta   90.00
_cell.angle_gamma   90.00
#
_symmetry.space_group_name_H-M   'P 1'
#
loop_
_entity.id
_entity.type
_entity.pdbx_description
1 polymer ?
#
loop_
_entity_poly.entity_id
_entity_poly.type
_entity_poly.pdbx_seq_one_letter_code
_entity_poly.pdbx_strand_id
1 'polypeptide(L)'
;MKIYLTYMAGKNSNNLNVLNEQIEECSNDPLTGWFRDGCCNTDENDHGVHTVCAKVTTEFLEWLKDAGNDLITPHPEFGFPGLKDGDGWCVCASWYARAVEAGKGCPI
;
A
#
# COMPACT_ATOMS: atom_id res chain seq x y z
N MET A 1 -10.15 -8.70 -3.79
CA MET A 1 -8.89 -8.05 -4.19
C MET A 1 -9.08 -6.54 -4.24
N LYS A 2 -8.19 -5.80 -3.59
CA LYS A 2 -8.28 -4.34 -3.49
C LYS A 2 -7.17 -3.66 -4.26
N ILE A 3 -7.18 -3.82 -5.58
CA ILE A 3 -6.27 -3.13 -6.47
C ILE A 3 -7.01 -1.95 -7.07
N TYR A 4 -6.41 -0.78 -6.99
CA TYR A 4 -7.05 0.46 -7.40
C TYR A 4 -6.46 0.98 -8.70
N LEU A 5 -7.34 1.45 -9.58
CA LEU A 5 -6.94 2.10 -10.82
C LEU A 5 -6.82 3.60 -10.58
N THR A 6 -5.78 4.20 -11.16
CA THR A 6 -5.54 5.62 -11.00
C THR A 6 -5.36 6.29 -12.34
N TYR A 7 -6.02 7.41 -12.49
CA TYR A 7 -5.82 8.30 -13.63
C TYR A 7 -6.10 9.76 -13.27
N MET A 8 -6.39 10.04 -12.01
CA MET A 8 -6.65 11.39 -11.50
C MET A 8 -5.72 11.71 -10.37
N ALA A 9 -5.29 12.93 -10.28
CA ALA A 9 -4.44 13.40 -9.21
C ALA A 9 -5.24 13.78 -7.98
N GLY A 10 -4.66 13.62 -6.80
CA GLY A 10 -5.16 14.16 -5.56
C GLY A 10 -6.06 13.24 -4.77
N LYS A 11 -6.17 13.53 -3.48
CA LYS A 11 -6.92 12.69 -2.55
C LYS A 11 -8.44 12.80 -2.69
N ASN A 12 -8.92 13.85 -3.36
CA ASN A 12 -10.33 13.98 -3.70
C ASN A 12 -10.58 13.56 -5.14
N SER A 13 -9.71 12.72 -5.66
CA SER A 13 -9.75 12.28 -7.04
C SER A 13 -10.93 11.38 -7.31
N ASN A 14 -11.17 11.15 -8.60
CA ASN A 14 -12.13 10.17 -9.07
C ASN A 14 -11.47 8.81 -9.31
N ASN A 15 -10.43 8.49 -8.54
CA ASN A 15 -9.80 7.18 -8.61
C ASN A 15 -10.83 6.10 -8.29
N LEU A 16 -10.77 5.03 -9.07
CA LEU A 16 -11.69 3.91 -8.92
C LEU A 16 -10.90 2.62 -8.70
N ASN A 17 -11.54 1.66 -8.04
CA ASN A 17 -10.94 0.34 -7.90
C ASN A 17 -11.14 -0.50 -9.17
N VAL A 18 -10.62 -1.71 -9.18
CA VAL A 18 -10.68 -2.59 -10.37
C VAL A 18 -12.11 -2.99 -10.74
N LEU A 19 -13.07 -2.78 -9.84
CA LEU A 19 -14.48 -3.04 -10.11
C LEU A 19 -15.20 -1.79 -10.60
N ASN A 20 -14.47 -0.72 -10.88
CA ASN A 20 -14.99 0.57 -11.35
C ASN A 20 -15.90 1.23 -10.31
N GLU A 21 -15.58 1.05 -9.03
CA GLU A 21 -16.31 1.60 -7.90
C GLU A 21 -15.41 2.54 -7.10
N GLN A 22 -16.01 3.33 -6.21
CA GLN A 22 -15.23 4.20 -5.34
C GLN A 22 -14.26 3.40 -4.49
N ILE A 23 -13.06 3.97 -4.29
CA ILE A 23 -12.05 3.38 -3.43
C ILE A 23 -12.53 3.40 -1.98
N GLU A 24 -12.44 2.25 -1.32
CA GLU A 24 -12.71 2.13 0.11
C GLU A 24 -11.48 2.49 0.93
N GLU A 25 -11.70 2.82 2.20
CA GLU A 25 -10.62 3.05 3.14
C GLU A 25 -9.77 1.79 3.30
N CYS A 26 -8.46 1.95 3.28
CA CYS A 26 -7.50 0.86 3.49
C CYS A 26 -7.10 0.77 4.96
N SER A 27 -6.61 1.85 5.55
CA SER A 27 -6.26 1.89 6.96
C SER A 27 -6.08 3.32 7.46
N ASN A 28 -6.55 3.59 8.67
CA ASN A 28 -6.29 4.84 9.37
C ASN A 28 -5.35 4.64 10.57
N ASP A 29 -5.10 3.41 10.97
CA ASP A 29 -4.19 3.08 12.05
C ASP A 29 -3.48 1.75 11.76
N PRO A 30 -2.31 1.79 11.12
CA PRO A 30 -1.54 2.96 10.72
C PRO A 30 -2.21 3.76 9.59
N LEU A 31 -2.02 5.07 9.60
CA LEU A 31 -2.53 5.92 8.53
C LEU A 31 -1.70 5.68 7.27
N THR A 32 -2.35 5.27 6.21
CA THR A 32 -1.70 4.86 4.98
C THR A 32 -2.13 5.70 3.79
N GLY A 33 -1.53 5.39 2.64
CA GLY A 33 -1.80 6.03 1.38
C GLY A 33 -0.73 7.03 0.97
N TRP A 34 -0.56 7.23 -0.33
CA TRP A 34 0.37 8.24 -0.85
C TRP A 34 0.07 9.62 -0.28
N PHE A 35 -1.22 9.94 -0.13
CA PHE A 35 -1.67 11.20 0.44
C PHE A 35 -1.88 11.16 1.94
N ARG A 36 -1.68 10.02 2.59
CA ARG A 36 -1.96 9.81 4.01
C ARG A 36 -3.40 10.17 4.37
N ASP A 37 -4.33 9.74 3.54
CA ASP A 37 -5.77 9.93 3.76
C ASP A 37 -6.50 8.62 4.11
N GLY A 38 -5.75 7.54 4.30
CA GLY A 38 -6.30 6.24 4.63
C GLY A 38 -6.72 5.42 3.41
N CYS A 39 -6.67 5.99 2.23
CA CYS A 39 -7.09 5.35 0.98
C CYS A 39 -5.91 5.22 0.03
N CYS A 40 -5.94 4.20 -0.82
CA CYS A 40 -4.86 3.97 -1.77
C CYS A 40 -5.04 4.80 -3.05
N ASN A 41 -5.25 6.10 -2.87
CA ASN A 41 -5.27 7.05 -3.96
C ASN A 41 -3.86 7.30 -4.46
N THR A 42 -3.73 7.62 -5.72
CA THR A 42 -2.43 7.90 -6.30
C THR A 42 -2.56 8.98 -7.37
N ASP A 43 -1.44 9.52 -7.82
CA ASP A 43 -1.39 10.49 -8.89
C ASP A 43 -0.10 10.33 -9.69
N GLU A 44 0.13 11.24 -10.62
CA GLU A 44 1.30 11.20 -11.51
C GLU A 44 2.63 11.35 -10.80
N ASN A 45 2.63 11.84 -9.56
CA ASN A 45 3.84 12.01 -8.75
C ASN A 45 4.15 10.76 -7.92
N ASP A 46 3.22 9.84 -7.83
CA ASP A 46 3.41 8.58 -7.10
C ASP A 46 4.06 7.55 -8.03
N HIS A 47 5.35 7.64 -8.21
CA HIS A 47 6.09 6.76 -9.10
C HIS A 47 6.07 5.30 -8.64
N GLY A 48 5.89 5.06 -7.36
CA GLY A 48 5.78 3.71 -6.82
C GLY A 48 4.42 3.09 -7.02
N VAL A 49 3.42 3.87 -7.38
CA VAL A 49 2.03 3.42 -7.59
C VAL A 49 1.53 2.64 -6.38
N HIS A 50 1.32 3.34 -5.26
CA HIS A 50 0.93 2.73 -3.97
C HIS A 50 -0.57 2.43 -3.95
N THR A 51 -0.99 1.49 -4.78
CA THR A 51 -2.41 1.23 -5.06
C THR A 51 -2.94 -0.12 -4.60
N VAL A 52 -2.10 -0.93 -3.95
CA VAL A 52 -2.52 -2.24 -3.45
C VAL A 52 -2.78 -2.14 -1.95
N CYS A 53 -4.04 -2.20 -1.55
CA CYS A 53 -4.39 -2.24 -0.13
C CYS A 53 -4.16 -3.66 0.38
N ALA A 54 -3.06 -3.87 1.08
CA ALA A 54 -2.64 -5.17 1.56
C ALA A 54 -2.83 -5.29 3.07
N LYS A 55 -3.28 -6.46 3.51
CA LYS A 55 -3.23 -6.83 4.92
C LYS A 55 -1.90 -7.54 5.11
N VAL A 56 -0.90 -6.82 5.60
CA VAL A 56 0.47 -7.32 5.63
C VAL A 56 0.63 -8.46 6.64
N THR A 57 1.55 -9.36 6.30
CA THR A 57 1.91 -10.47 7.18
C THR A 57 3.39 -10.34 7.54
N THR A 58 3.80 -10.99 8.63
CA THR A 58 5.21 -11.02 9.01
C THR A 58 6.08 -11.54 7.88
N GLU A 59 5.66 -12.61 7.21
CA GLU A 59 6.41 -13.20 6.11
C GLU A 59 6.59 -12.22 4.95
N PHE A 60 5.52 -11.51 4.58
CA PHE A 60 5.57 -10.51 3.52
C PHE A 60 6.51 -9.36 3.89
N LEU A 61 6.40 -8.86 5.12
CA LEU A 61 7.23 -7.76 5.61
C LEU A 61 8.71 -8.13 5.66
N GLU A 62 9.03 -9.33 6.14
CA GLU A 62 10.41 -9.79 6.19
C GLU A 62 10.99 -10.00 4.81
N TRP A 63 10.21 -10.53 3.87
CA TRP A 63 10.66 -10.67 2.50
C TRP A 63 10.95 -9.31 1.87
N LEU A 64 10.06 -8.33 2.07
CA LEU A 64 10.29 -6.97 1.57
C LEU A 64 11.56 -6.36 2.14
N LYS A 65 11.77 -6.51 3.44
CA LYS A 65 12.97 -5.97 4.09
C LYS A 65 14.23 -6.57 3.48
N ASP A 66 14.26 -7.87 3.32
CA ASP A 66 15.42 -8.57 2.75
C ASP A 66 15.65 -8.17 1.29
N ALA A 67 14.59 -7.87 0.56
CA ALA A 67 14.66 -7.47 -0.83
C ALA A 67 15.03 -5.99 -1.01
N GLY A 68 15.08 -5.21 0.07
CA GLY A 68 15.49 -3.81 0.02
C GLY A 68 14.39 -2.79 0.30
N ASN A 69 13.20 -3.23 0.67
CA ASN A 69 12.09 -2.33 0.99
C ASN A 69 11.62 -2.59 2.43
N ASP A 70 12.29 -1.96 3.38
CA ASP A 70 12.01 -2.15 4.81
C ASP A 70 10.80 -1.34 5.25
N LEU A 71 9.68 -2.01 5.50
CA LEU A 71 8.48 -1.40 6.06
C LEU A 71 8.33 -1.72 7.56
N ILE A 72 9.29 -2.40 8.15
CA ILE A 72 9.24 -2.80 9.56
C ILE A 72 9.83 -1.73 10.47
N THR A 73 10.95 -1.14 10.07
CA THR A 73 11.63 -0.16 10.89
C THR A 73 10.87 1.15 10.96
N PRO A 74 10.53 1.64 12.16
CA PRO A 74 9.86 2.94 12.29
C PRO A 74 10.72 4.09 11.79
N HIS A 75 10.06 5.10 11.23
CA HIS A 75 10.69 6.36 10.83
C HIS A 75 9.86 7.51 11.40
N PRO A 76 10.02 7.84 12.70
CA PRO A 76 9.21 8.87 13.36
C PRO A 76 9.31 10.23 12.68
N GLU A 77 10.46 10.53 12.06
CA GLU A 77 10.69 11.77 11.33
C GLU A 77 9.73 11.96 10.16
N PHE A 78 9.14 10.87 9.66
CA PHE A 78 8.14 10.89 8.59
C PHE A 78 6.76 10.49 9.10
N GLY A 79 6.59 10.36 10.42
CA GLY A 79 5.33 9.89 10.98
C GLY A 79 5.02 8.44 10.65
N PHE A 80 6.02 7.64 10.31
CA PHE A 80 5.84 6.24 9.96
C PHE A 80 6.13 5.35 11.16
N PRO A 81 5.11 4.63 11.68
CA PRO A 81 5.29 3.83 12.91
C PRO A 81 5.94 2.47 12.70
N GLY A 82 6.23 2.08 11.46
CA GLY A 82 6.60 0.69 11.15
C GLY A 82 5.37 -0.20 11.11
N LEU A 83 5.42 -1.24 10.31
CA LEU A 83 4.29 -2.15 10.14
C LEU A 83 4.51 -3.46 10.87
N LYS A 84 3.42 -4.09 11.27
CA LYS A 84 3.41 -5.40 11.89
C LYS A 84 2.29 -6.24 11.29
N ASP A 85 2.30 -7.52 11.57
CA ASP A 85 1.31 -8.46 11.06
C ASP A 85 -0.11 -7.95 11.31
N GLY A 86 -0.92 -7.99 10.27
CA GLY A 86 -2.32 -7.58 10.34
C GLY A 86 -2.59 -6.13 9.99
N ASP A 87 -1.56 -5.30 9.87
CA ASP A 87 -1.75 -3.91 9.48
C ASP A 87 -2.22 -3.79 8.03
N GLY A 88 -3.04 -2.77 7.74
CA GLY A 88 -3.41 -2.40 6.38
C GLY A 88 -2.45 -1.37 5.83
N TRP A 89 -2.00 -1.55 4.62
CA TRP A 89 -1.06 -0.62 4.00
C TRP A 89 -1.22 -0.56 2.49
N CYS A 90 -1.13 0.63 1.95
CA CYS A 90 -1.14 0.85 0.51
C CYS A 90 0.26 0.57 -0.03
N VAL A 91 0.45 -0.61 -0.58
CA VAL A 91 1.74 -1.10 -1.03
C VAL A 91 1.99 -0.72 -2.49
N CYS A 92 3.24 -0.45 -2.80
CA CYS A 92 3.70 -0.25 -4.17
C CYS A 92 3.36 -1.48 -5.01
N ALA A 93 2.68 -1.26 -6.13
CA ALA A 93 2.18 -2.35 -6.96
C ALA A 93 3.27 -3.29 -7.46
N SER A 94 4.42 -2.76 -7.87
CA SER A 94 5.52 -3.59 -8.36
C SER A 94 6.15 -4.44 -7.26
N TRP A 95 6.26 -3.90 -6.04
CA TRP A 95 6.77 -4.67 -4.92
C TRP A 95 5.83 -5.81 -4.55
N TYR A 96 4.51 -5.54 -4.58
CA TYR A 96 3.54 -6.57 -4.29
C TYR A 96 3.61 -7.69 -5.33
N ALA A 97 3.70 -7.36 -6.61
CA ALA A 97 3.82 -8.34 -7.69
C ALA A 97 5.07 -9.22 -7.51
N ARG A 98 6.20 -8.62 -7.14
CA ARG A 98 7.44 -9.37 -6.90
C ARG A 98 7.30 -10.32 -5.72
N ALA A 99 6.60 -9.89 -4.67
CA ALA A 99 6.36 -10.75 -3.51
C ALA A 99 5.50 -11.96 -3.90
N VAL A 100 4.47 -11.73 -4.70
CA VAL A 100 3.61 -12.83 -5.19
C VAL A 100 4.43 -13.83 -5.99
N GLU A 101 5.28 -13.37 -6.89
CA GLU A 101 6.16 -14.24 -7.67
C GLU A 101 7.09 -15.07 -6.79
N ALA A 102 7.51 -14.50 -5.66
CA ALA A 102 8.37 -15.19 -4.70
C ALA A 102 7.60 -16.11 -3.75
N GLY A 103 6.28 -16.20 -3.87
CA GLY A 103 5.45 -16.99 -2.97
C GLY A 103 5.26 -16.37 -1.61
N LYS A 104 5.44 -15.04 -1.50
CA LYS A 104 5.40 -14.28 -0.24
C LYS A 104 4.29 -13.24 -0.22
N GLY A 105 3.33 -13.31 -1.14
CA GLY A 105 2.20 -12.40 -1.16
C GLY A 105 1.35 -12.52 0.10
N CYS A 106 0.66 -11.43 0.44
CA CYS A 106 -0.26 -11.39 1.57
C CYS A 106 -1.67 -11.05 1.06
N PRO A 107 -2.71 -11.18 1.91
CA PRO A 107 -4.07 -10.84 1.50
C PRO A 107 -4.19 -9.37 1.05
N ILE A 108 -5.03 -9.15 0.07
CA ILE A 108 -5.36 -7.81 -0.40
C ILE A 108 -6.86 -7.62 -0.47
#